data_68eac93df3f3f740d209818b8510c134
#
_entry.id   68eac93df3f3f740d209818b8510c134
#
_cell.length_a   1.000
_cell.length_b   1.000
_cell.length_c   1.000
_cell.angle_alpha   90.00
_cell.angle_beta   90.00
_cell.angle_gamma   90.00
#
_symmetry.space_group_name_H-M   'P 1'
#
loop_
_entity.id
_entity.type
_entity.pdbx_description
1 polymer ?
#
loop_
_entity_poly.entity_id
_entity_poly.type
_entity_poly.pdbx_seq_one_letter_code
_entity_poly.pdbx_strand_id
1 'polypeptide(L)'
;LTIRQKSGLLLALILLGTLFLSYYLLGIYRLWDKTRKGLDIQGGIRVVYEGVDTPEMPVTDKAMDQARSIMENRINRLGVVEPVIQRQGERRIVVELPGIKDPEKAIETIGRTALLEFKDADGNIIFTGKDLDPRGIDVEIQGDNQPVVTLQLKGEAVKRFAEATRKAVQFSEEDPKRRIGIYLDGELVQNPSVREPIESGRAVITGYESVEEARRVVIALQSGALPVKLRIIENRTISPTLGADALKKSEVAALIGIAAVAAFMVLYYRVPGFWASFSLLIYIVLVLLLLFSLRATLTLPGIAGFVLSVGMAVDVNVLIFERVREELQLGRTPWSALEVGHKHAFRAILDSHATTLIGAAIIFFLGTGPVRGFAVTLSLGTLVNLFTALLVTRYVLQLMLRAGARPGPLFFGSPRPSPSPAGGERMPS
;
A
#
# COMPACT_ATOMS: atom_id res chain seq x y z
N LEU A 1 -37.18 32.49 13.09
CA LEU A 1 -36.09 32.70 12.13
C LEU A 1 -36.64 32.70 10.73
N THR A 2 -36.37 33.75 9.96
CA THR A 2 -36.67 33.80 8.53
C THR A 2 -35.90 32.77 7.75
N ILE A 3 -36.36 32.39 6.53
CA ILE A 3 -35.64 31.46 5.64
C ILE A 3 -34.19 31.93 5.43
N ARG A 4 -33.98 33.22 5.28
CA ARG A 4 -32.66 33.85 5.14
C ARG A 4 -31.75 33.63 6.36
N GLN A 5 -32.29 33.82 7.56
CA GLN A 5 -31.56 33.61 8.82
C GLN A 5 -31.22 32.13 9.03
N LYS A 6 -32.15 31.20 8.74
CA LYS A 6 -31.89 29.75 8.81
C LYS A 6 -30.81 29.32 7.84
N SER A 7 -30.81 29.81 6.60
CA SER A 7 -29.78 29.47 5.62
C SER A 7 -28.41 30.04 5.98
N GLY A 8 -28.34 31.26 6.52
CA GLY A 8 -27.09 31.83 7.03
C GLY A 8 -26.51 31.08 8.24
N LEU A 9 -27.39 30.69 9.18
CA LEU A 9 -27.00 29.88 10.32
C LEU A 9 -26.47 28.52 9.88
N LEU A 10 -27.10 27.87 8.91
CA LEU A 10 -26.68 26.58 8.39
C LEU A 10 -25.32 26.66 7.69
N LEU A 11 -25.07 27.71 6.91
CA LEU A 11 -23.77 27.96 6.30
C LEU A 11 -22.67 28.14 7.37
N ALA A 12 -22.95 28.92 8.42
CA ALA A 12 -22.03 29.12 9.53
C ALA A 12 -21.73 27.78 10.27
N LEU A 13 -22.75 26.95 10.49
CA LEU A 13 -22.60 25.65 11.12
C LEU A 13 -21.77 24.69 10.25
N ILE A 14 -22.02 24.67 8.94
CA ILE A 14 -21.21 23.86 8.01
C ILE A 14 -19.75 24.32 8.03
N LEU A 15 -19.51 25.62 7.97
CA LEU A 15 -18.17 26.19 8.01
C LEU A 15 -17.44 25.84 9.31
N LEU A 16 -18.07 26.13 10.45
CA LEU A 16 -17.47 25.85 11.76
C LEU A 16 -17.27 24.36 12.00
N GLY A 17 -18.26 23.53 11.63
CA GLY A 17 -18.16 22.08 11.76
C GLY A 17 -17.04 21.48 10.89
N THR A 18 -16.89 21.96 9.67
CA THR A 18 -15.80 21.51 8.78
C THR A 18 -14.44 21.98 9.28
N LEU A 19 -14.30 23.23 9.71
CA LEU A 19 -13.04 23.73 10.27
C LEU A 19 -12.66 22.96 11.55
N PHE A 20 -13.63 22.71 12.43
CA PHE A 20 -13.42 21.90 13.62
C PHE A 20 -12.98 20.46 13.27
N LEU A 21 -13.71 19.80 12.36
CA LEU A 21 -13.38 18.45 11.93
C LEU A 21 -12.02 18.38 11.25
N SER A 22 -11.70 19.36 10.41
CA SER A 22 -10.39 19.46 9.75
C SER A 22 -9.27 19.65 10.78
N TYR A 23 -9.46 20.57 11.73
CA TYR A 23 -8.49 20.79 12.82
C TYR A 23 -8.31 19.53 13.67
N TYR A 24 -9.40 18.84 14.00
CA TYR A 24 -9.34 17.60 14.77
C TYR A 24 -8.60 16.50 14.00
N LEU A 25 -8.98 16.21 12.75
CA LEU A 25 -8.42 15.10 11.97
C LEU A 25 -6.99 15.38 11.49
N LEU A 26 -6.70 16.59 11.03
CA LEU A 26 -5.38 16.94 10.49
C LEU A 26 -4.41 17.40 11.60
N GLY A 27 -4.89 18.18 12.57
CA GLY A 27 -4.05 18.73 13.64
C GLY A 27 -3.88 17.77 14.82
N ILE A 28 -4.98 17.38 15.50
CA ILE A 28 -4.92 16.58 16.73
C ILE A 28 -4.71 15.10 16.41
N TYR A 29 -5.57 14.52 15.59
CA TYR A 29 -5.50 13.10 15.24
C TYR A 29 -4.34 12.76 14.32
N ARG A 30 -3.82 13.75 13.57
CA ARG A 30 -2.69 13.63 12.66
C ARG A 30 -2.89 12.46 11.67
N LEU A 31 -4.02 12.49 10.98
CA LEU A 31 -4.45 11.42 10.08
C LEU A 31 -3.39 11.05 9.03
N TRP A 32 -2.65 12.07 8.56
CA TRP A 32 -1.55 11.92 7.62
C TRP A 32 -0.42 11.02 8.14
N ASP A 33 -0.04 11.18 9.42
CA ASP A 33 1.03 10.37 10.01
C ASP A 33 0.63 8.92 10.25
N LYS A 34 -0.67 8.69 10.40
CA LYS A 34 -1.25 7.36 10.65
C LYS A 34 -1.59 6.59 9.37
N THR A 35 -1.52 7.23 8.20
CA THR A 35 -1.64 6.53 6.92
C THR A 35 -0.42 5.64 6.69
N ARG A 36 -0.64 4.47 6.11
CA ARG A 36 0.43 3.54 5.75
C ARG A 36 1.34 4.19 4.72
N LYS A 37 2.63 4.13 4.95
CA LYS A 37 3.63 4.71 4.05
C LYS A 37 4.32 3.59 3.28
N GLY A 38 4.53 3.79 1.99
CA GLY A 38 5.19 2.82 1.12
C GLY A 38 6.71 2.77 1.34
N LEU A 39 7.31 1.80 0.69
CA LEU A 39 8.75 1.55 0.72
C LEU A 39 9.59 2.77 0.30
N ASP A 40 9.09 3.53 -0.65
CA ASP A 40 9.70 4.75 -1.18
C ASP A 40 9.76 5.91 -0.16
N ILE A 41 8.88 5.87 0.85
CA ILE A 41 8.83 6.88 1.92
C ILE A 41 9.56 6.38 3.18
N GLN A 42 9.29 5.14 3.62
CA GLN A 42 9.89 4.60 4.85
C GLN A 42 11.30 4.06 4.64
N GLY A 43 11.71 3.87 3.40
CA GLY A 43 12.88 3.09 3.08
C GLY A 43 12.64 1.60 3.32
N GLY A 44 13.63 0.78 3.00
CA GLY A 44 13.56 -0.66 3.11
C GLY A 44 14.06 -1.34 1.85
N ILE A 45 13.54 -2.52 1.54
CA ILE A 45 14.01 -3.34 0.43
C ILE A 45 12.88 -3.83 -0.44
N ARG A 46 13.11 -3.86 -1.75
CA ARG A 46 12.30 -4.55 -2.75
C ARG A 46 13.13 -5.61 -3.43
N VAL A 47 12.65 -6.84 -3.36
CA VAL A 47 13.30 -7.99 -3.99
C VAL A 47 12.30 -8.67 -4.92
N VAL A 48 12.78 -9.03 -6.11
CA VAL A 48 12.01 -9.85 -7.05
C VAL A 48 12.67 -11.22 -7.15
N TYR A 49 11.93 -12.23 -6.73
CA TYR A 49 12.32 -13.63 -6.86
C TYR A 49 11.68 -14.24 -8.09
N GLU A 50 12.45 -15.03 -8.82
CA GLU A 50 11.99 -15.80 -9.98
C GLU A 50 12.13 -17.30 -9.70
N GLY A 51 11.07 -18.06 -9.94
CA GLY A 51 11.07 -19.50 -9.87
C GLY A 51 11.91 -20.11 -10.98
N VAL A 52 12.83 -21.01 -10.59
CA VAL A 52 13.70 -21.75 -11.51
C VAL A 52 13.28 -23.20 -11.53
N ASP A 53 12.97 -23.70 -12.73
CA ASP A 53 12.67 -25.13 -12.91
C ASP A 53 13.88 -25.99 -12.57
N THR A 54 13.67 -26.99 -11.73
CA THR A 54 14.62 -28.07 -11.50
C THR A 54 13.90 -29.42 -11.73
N PRO A 55 14.61 -30.50 -12.06
CA PRO A 55 13.98 -31.80 -12.26
C PRO A 55 13.13 -32.27 -11.09
N GLU A 56 13.48 -31.85 -9.87
CA GLU A 56 12.81 -32.21 -8.62
C GLU A 56 11.73 -31.24 -8.19
N MET A 57 11.82 -29.98 -8.64
CA MET A 57 10.93 -28.85 -8.24
C MET A 57 10.49 -28.05 -9.48
N PRO A 58 9.48 -28.50 -10.24
CA PRO A 58 8.97 -27.76 -11.37
C PRO A 58 8.19 -26.52 -10.92
N VAL A 59 8.35 -25.44 -11.67
CA VAL A 59 7.62 -24.19 -11.43
C VAL A 59 6.19 -24.33 -11.96
N THR A 60 5.24 -24.43 -11.04
CA THR A 60 3.81 -24.47 -11.34
C THR A 60 3.09 -23.34 -10.60
N ASP A 61 1.90 -22.95 -11.06
CA ASP A 61 1.09 -21.93 -10.37
C ASP A 61 0.85 -22.28 -8.90
N LYS A 62 0.51 -23.54 -8.62
CA LYS A 62 0.29 -24.02 -7.26
C LYS A 62 1.56 -23.94 -6.41
N ALA A 63 2.70 -24.29 -6.97
CA ALA A 63 3.98 -24.23 -6.28
C ALA A 63 4.38 -22.77 -6.00
N MET A 64 4.15 -21.86 -6.93
CA MET A 64 4.40 -20.42 -6.73
C MET A 64 3.47 -19.80 -5.67
N ASP A 65 2.20 -20.19 -5.61
CA ASP A 65 1.28 -19.73 -4.55
C ASP A 65 1.66 -20.27 -3.19
N GLN A 66 2.10 -21.53 -3.11
CA GLN A 66 2.64 -22.11 -1.87
C GLN A 66 3.93 -21.39 -1.45
N ALA A 67 4.85 -21.12 -2.40
CA ALA A 67 6.07 -20.36 -2.13
C ALA A 67 5.75 -18.98 -1.57
N ARG A 68 4.81 -18.25 -2.18
CA ARG A 68 4.33 -16.95 -1.67
C ARG A 68 3.83 -17.06 -0.23
N SER A 69 3.01 -18.05 0.08
CA SER A 69 2.46 -18.24 1.43
C SER A 69 3.53 -18.58 2.46
N ILE A 70 4.53 -19.38 2.08
CA ILE A 70 5.68 -19.72 2.94
C ILE A 70 6.52 -18.47 3.19
N MET A 71 6.82 -17.67 2.15
CA MET A 71 7.55 -16.41 2.28
C MET A 71 6.82 -15.43 3.20
N GLU A 72 5.50 -15.31 3.07
CA GLU A 72 4.65 -14.49 3.94
C GLU A 72 4.74 -14.91 5.40
N ASN A 73 4.69 -16.21 5.69
CA ASN A 73 4.88 -16.76 7.03
C ASN A 73 6.27 -16.43 7.61
N ARG A 74 7.32 -16.54 6.80
CA ARG A 74 8.68 -16.19 7.21
C ARG A 74 8.80 -14.72 7.56
N ILE A 75 8.27 -13.85 6.72
CA ILE A 75 8.30 -12.39 6.91
C ILE A 75 7.52 -11.98 8.16
N ASN A 76 6.35 -12.59 8.39
CA ASN A 76 5.55 -12.33 9.58
C ASN A 76 6.30 -12.73 10.86
N ARG A 77 7.06 -13.84 10.83
CA ARG A 77 7.90 -14.28 11.97
C ARG A 77 9.15 -13.43 12.17
N LEU A 78 9.65 -12.76 11.12
CA LEU A 78 10.72 -11.75 11.24
C LEU A 78 10.22 -10.45 11.88
N GLY A 79 8.92 -10.30 12.10
CA GLY A 79 8.35 -9.11 12.74
C GLY A 79 8.34 -7.87 11.84
N VAL A 80 8.42 -8.04 10.52
CA VAL A 80 8.32 -6.94 9.56
C VAL A 80 6.90 -6.40 9.56
N VAL A 81 6.77 -5.09 9.73
CA VAL A 81 5.48 -4.42 9.74
C VAL A 81 5.05 -4.14 8.31
N GLU A 82 3.84 -4.62 7.93
CA GLU A 82 3.20 -4.33 6.65
C GLU A 82 4.01 -4.72 5.40
N PRO A 83 4.47 -5.96 5.30
CA PRO A 83 5.15 -6.42 4.10
C PRO A 83 4.17 -6.50 2.92
N VAL A 84 4.68 -6.25 1.71
CA VAL A 84 3.92 -6.47 0.48
C VAL A 84 4.51 -7.66 -0.26
N ILE A 85 3.72 -8.72 -0.45
CA ILE A 85 4.13 -9.93 -1.14
C ILE A 85 3.13 -10.24 -2.22
N GLN A 86 3.55 -10.13 -3.47
CA GLN A 86 2.66 -10.27 -4.63
C GLN A 86 3.29 -11.13 -5.71
N ARG A 87 2.47 -11.95 -6.37
CA ARG A 87 2.87 -12.60 -7.63
C ARG A 87 2.90 -11.57 -8.75
N GLN A 88 3.91 -11.66 -9.59
CA GLN A 88 4.07 -10.88 -10.81
C GLN A 88 4.24 -11.83 -11.99
N GLY A 89 3.18 -12.01 -12.77
CA GLY A 89 3.14 -13.03 -13.82
C GLY A 89 3.16 -14.45 -13.23
N GLU A 90 3.57 -15.42 -14.04
CA GLU A 90 3.52 -16.83 -13.67
C GLU A 90 4.67 -17.28 -12.75
N ARG A 91 5.85 -16.67 -12.87
CA ARG A 91 7.10 -17.17 -12.30
C ARG A 91 7.75 -16.25 -11.26
N ARG A 92 7.19 -15.07 -10.99
CA ARG A 92 7.85 -14.08 -10.13
C ARG A 92 7.05 -13.79 -8.87
N ILE A 93 7.77 -13.54 -7.78
CA ILE A 93 7.24 -13.06 -6.51
C ILE A 93 8.00 -11.78 -6.16
N VAL A 94 7.26 -10.69 -6.01
CA VAL A 94 7.78 -9.40 -5.54
C VAL A 94 7.57 -9.34 -4.03
N VAL A 95 8.62 -9.03 -3.31
CA VAL A 95 8.62 -8.85 -1.86
C VAL A 95 9.11 -7.44 -1.56
N GLU A 96 8.30 -6.66 -0.85
CA GLU A 96 8.65 -5.34 -0.37
C GLU A 96 8.59 -5.34 1.16
N LEU A 97 9.68 -4.95 1.81
CA LEU A 97 9.86 -4.94 3.26
C LEU A 97 10.19 -3.53 3.73
N PRO A 98 9.17 -2.72 4.08
CA PRO A 98 9.40 -1.38 4.58
C PRO A 98 10.08 -1.42 5.95
N GLY A 99 10.97 -0.45 6.21
CA GLY A 99 11.55 -0.21 7.54
C GLY A 99 12.44 -1.32 8.11
N ILE A 100 12.88 -2.28 7.29
CA ILE A 100 13.74 -3.37 7.76
C ILE A 100 15.15 -2.87 8.07
N LYS A 101 15.71 -3.31 9.22
CA LYS A 101 17.04 -2.89 9.68
C LYS A 101 18.17 -3.62 8.98
N ASP A 102 18.02 -4.93 8.77
CA ASP A 102 19.02 -5.81 8.16
C ASP A 102 18.46 -6.45 6.86
N PRO A 103 18.53 -5.73 5.73
CA PRO A 103 17.97 -6.20 4.46
C PRO A 103 18.56 -7.51 3.97
N GLU A 104 19.89 -7.67 4.06
CA GLU A 104 20.60 -8.84 3.54
C GLU A 104 20.20 -10.13 4.27
N LYS A 105 20.16 -10.09 5.61
CA LYS A 105 19.74 -11.22 6.43
C LYS A 105 18.28 -11.61 6.19
N ALA A 106 17.42 -10.62 5.93
CA ALA A 106 16.03 -10.90 5.61
C ALA A 106 15.88 -11.58 4.25
N ILE A 107 16.57 -11.09 3.23
CA ILE A 107 16.57 -11.69 1.89
C ILE A 107 16.99 -13.16 1.96
N GLU A 108 18.08 -13.45 2.66
CA GLU A 108 18.59 -14.80 2.85
C GLU A 108 17.53 -15.69 3.52
N THR A 109 16.96 -15.25 4.63
CA THR A 109 15.96 -16.03 5.38
C THR A 109 14.70 -16.32 4.56
N ILE A 110 14.23 -15.33 3.79
CA ILE A 110 13.00 -15.43 3.01
C ILE A 110 13.18 -16.34 1.79
N GLY A 111 14.31 -16.19 1.09
CA GLY A 111 14.59 -16.90 -0.16
C GLY A 111 15.20 -18.29 0.01
N ARG A 112 15.65 -18.65 1.21
CA ARG A 112 16.27 -19.94 1.49
C ARG A 112 15.26 -21.08 1.26
N THR A 113 15.65 -22.13 0.54
CA THR A 113 14.75 -23.25 0.27
C THR A 113 14.35 -23.96 1.57
N ALA A 114 15.30 -24.06 2.52
CA ALA A 114 15.15 -24.70 3.82
C ALA A 114 14.73 -26.19 3.71
N LEU A 115 15.28 -26.87 2.71
CA LEU A 115 15.10 -28.30 2.53
C LEU A 115 16.01 -29.02 3.52
N LEU A 116 15.42 -29.45 4.63
CA LEU A 116 16.14 -30.25 5.64
C LEU A 116 15.97 -31.73 5.33
N GLU A 117 17.07 -32.46 5.27
CA GLU A 117 17.12 -33.88 5.05
C GLU A 117 18.10 -34.54 6.04
N PHE A 118 17.66 -35.61 6.68
CA PHE A 118 18.50 -36.47 7.47
C PHE A 118 18.75 -37.76 6.67
N LYS A 119 20.04 -38.07 6.40
CA LYS A 119 20.44 -39.23 5.58
C LYS A 119 21.33 -40.14 6.37
N ASP A 120 21.18 -41.46 6.11
CA ASP A 120 22.15 -42.46 6.58
C ASP A 120 23.46 -42.41 5.78
N ALA A 121 24.41 -43.23 6.13
CA ALA A 121 25.72 -43.29 5.47
C ALA A 121 25.62 -43.77 4.00
N ASP A 122 24.57 -44.48 3.64
CA ASP A 122 24.33 -44.97 2.28
C ASP A 122 23.58 -43.92 1.43
N GLY A 123 23.26 -42.75 2.01
CA GLY A 123 22.57 -41.64 1.34
C GLY A 123 21.03 -41.72 1.32
N ASN A 124 20.44 -42.71 2.01
CA ASN A 124 18.99 -42.85 2.09
C ASN A 124 18.38 -41.81 3.03
N ILE A 125 17.31 -41.18 2.62
CA ILE A 125 16.61 -40.18 3.43
C ILE A 125 15.85 -40.89 4.57
N ILE A 126 16.18 -40.57 5.81
CA ILE A 126 15.49 -41.08 7.01
C ILE A 126 14.21 -40.28 7.24
N PHE A 127 14.35 -38.95 7.25
CA PHE A 127 13.20 -38.02 7.33
C PHE A 127 13.60 -36.65 6.75
N THR A 128 12.58 -35.81 6.51
CA THR A 128 12.73 -34.47 5.95
C THR A 128 12.07 -33.43 6.84
N GLY A 129 12.24 -32.13 6.52
CA GLY A 129 11.58 -31.04 7.23
C GLY A 129 10.05 -31.12 7.27
N LYS A 130 9.41 -31.87 6.36
CA LYS A 130 7.95 -32.12 6.36
C LYS A 130 7.50 -33.01 7.53
N ASP A 131 8.40 -33.82 8.03
CA ASP A 131 8.17 -34.76 9.13
C ASP A 131 8.35 -34.13 10.52
N LEU A 132 8.67 -32.82 10.60
CA LEU A 132 8.83 -32.08 11.84
C LEU A 132 7.51 -31.49 12.34
N ASP A 133 7.36 -31.41 13.67
CA ASP A 133 6.31 -30.58 14.29
C ASP A 133 6.82 -29.13 14.35
N PRO A 134 6.19 -28.16 13.65
CA PRO A 134 6.62 -26.77 13.68
C PRO A 134 6.65 -26.15 15.07
N ARG A 135 5.89 -26.68 16.03
CA ARG A 135 5.86 -26.20 17.42
C ARG A 135 7.01 -26.73 18.27
N GLY A 136 7.63 -27.80 17.82
CA GLY A 136 8.78 -28.41 18.49
C GLY A 136 10.12 -28.03 17.89
N ILE A 137 10.16 -27.01 17.04
CA ILE A 137 11.40 -26.44 16.49
C ILE A 137 11.68 -25.13 17.24
N ASP A 138 12.81 -25.06 17.96
CA ASP A 138 13.16 -23.85 18.72
C ASP A 138 14.68 -23.69 18.84
N VAL A 139 15.10 -22.52 19.31
CA VAL A 139 16.50 -22.25 19.69
C VAL A 139 16.67 -22.52 21.17
N GLU A 140 17.61 -23.41 21.52
CA GLU A 140 18.03 -23.62 22.90
C GLU A 140 19.49 -23.24 23.04
N ILE A 141 19.90 -22.88 24.27
CA ILE A 141 21.29 -22.62 24.60
C ILE A 141 21.83 -23.84 25.38
N GLN A 142 22.85 -24.47 24.85
CA GLN A 142 23.40 -25.68 25.41
C GLN A 142 24.89 -25.48 25.79
N GLY A 143 25.33 -26.04 26.94
CA GLY A 143 26.72 -25.96 27.39
C GLY A 143 27.25 -24.54 27.53
N ASP A 144 28.45 -24.28 26.98
CA ASP A 144 29.16 -22.98 27.04
C ASP A 144 28.52 -21.88 26.23
N ASN A 145 27.21 -21.66 26.40
CA ASN A 145 26.44 -20.62 25.73
C ASN A 145 26.32 -20.80 24.20
N GLN A 146 26.42 -22.05 23.72
CA GLN A 146 26.27 -22.35 22.28
C GLN A 146 24.80 -22.45 21.88
N PRO A 147 24.34 -21.67 20.87
CA PRO A 147 22.98 -21.79 20.36
C PRO A 147 22.84 -23.06 19.52
N VAL A 148 21.76 -23.78 19.76
CA VAL A 148 21.40 -25.02 19.03
C VAL A 148 19.96 -24.93 18.55
N VAL A 149 19.67 -25.61 17.46
CA VAL A 149 18.29 -25.75 16.96
C VAL A 149 17.76 -27.11 17.36
N THR A 150 16.76 -27.13 18.21
CA THR A 150 16.03 -28.35 18.58
C THR A 150 14.94 -28.65 17.58
N LEU A 151 14.76 -29.93 17.29
CA LEU A 151 13.79 -30.46 16.34
C LEU A 151 12.95 -31.55 17.01
N GLN A 152 11.63 -31.54 16.77
CA GLN A 152 10.73 -32.59 17.20
C GLN A 152 10.09 -33.25 15.98
N LEU A 153 10.29 -34.53 15.81
CA LEU A 153 9.63 -35.32 14.76
C LEU A 153 8.20 -35.65 15.15
N LYS A 154 7.37 -35.93 14.14
CA LYS A 154 5.99 -36.35 14.30
C LYS A 154 5.65 -37.63 13.51
N GLY A 155 4.61 -38.33 13.94
CA GLY A 155 4.06 -39.48 13.23
C GLY A 155 5.06 -40.63 13.01
N GLU A 156 5.03 -41.21 11.81
CA GLU A 156 5.87 -42.37 11.43
C GLU A 156 7.39 -42.04 11.36
N ALA A 157 7.74 -40.77 11.22
CA ALA A 157 9.15 -40.35 11.18
C ALA A 157 9.88 -40.64 12.50
N VAL A 158 9.17 -40.59 13.64
CA VAL A 158 9.75 -40.95 14.96
C VAL A 158 10.20 -42.39 14.94
N LYS A 159 9.41 -43.33 14.41
CA LYS A 159 9.76 -44.74 14.31
C LYS A 159 10.92 -44.96 13.34
N ARG A 160 10.87 -44.36 12.15
CA ARG A 160 11.94 -44.43 11.16
C ARG A 160 13.28 -43.94 11.72
N PHE A 161 13.24 -42.83 12.48
CA PHE A 161 14.47 -42.30 13.11
C PHE A 161 14.97 -43.19 14.23
N ALA A 162 14.08 -43.74 15.08
CA ALA A 162 14.43 -44.68 16.11
C ALA A 162 15.07 -45.96 15.52
N GLU A 163 14.50 -46.49 14.44
CA GLU A 163 15.07 -47.64 13.73
C GLU A 163 16.45 -47.36 13.11
N ALA A 164 16.58 -46.19 12.45
CA ALA A 164 17.83 -45.75 11.84
C ALA A 164 18.95 -45.59 12.91
N THR A 165 18.63 -44.91 14.03
CA THR A 165 19.55 -44.70 15.13
C THR A 165 19.91 -46.03 15.83
N ARG A 166 18.96 -46.96 15.99
CA ARG A 166 19.17 -48.30 16.53
C ARG A 166 20.11 -49.14 15.65
N LYS A 167 19.94 -49.04 14.31
CA LYS A 167 20.88 -49.68 13.36
C LYS A 167 22.26 -49.04 13.41
N ALA A 168 22.37 -47.74 13.45
CA ALA A 168 23.63 -47.00 13.46
C ALA A 168 24.48 -47.35 14.68
N VAL A 169 23.90 -47.49 15.87
CA VAL A 169 24.61 -47.86 17.12
C VAL A 169 25.26 -49.26 17.07
N GLN A 170 24.82 -50.17 16.17
CA GLN A 170 25.43 -51.48 16.02
C GLN A 170 26.82 -51.45 15.40
N PHE A 171 27.20 -50.34 14.76
CA PHE A 171 28.52 -50.15 14.18
C PHE A 171 29.49 -49.52 15.19
N SER A 172 30.82 -49.71 14.99
CA SER A 172 31.85 -49.12 15.83
C SER A 172 31.84 -47.58 15.76
N GLU A 173 32.38 -46.88 16.76
CA GLU A 173 32.37 -45.40 16.81
C GLU A 173 33.05 -44.73 15.61
N GLU A 174 34.03 -45.40 15.04
CA GLU A 174 34.82 -44.89 13.91
C GLU A 174 34.17 -45.22 12.55
N ASP A 175 33.19 -46.14 12.52
CA ASP A 175 32.52 -46.55 11.28
C ASP A 175 31.62 -45.41 10.72
N PRO A 176 31.79 -45.03 9.45
CA PRO A 176 30.91 -44.04 8.81
C PRO A 176 29.44 -44.38 8.91
N LYS A 177 29.06 -45.68 8.97
CA LYS A 177 27.66 -46.14 9.09
C LYS A 177 27.01 -45.80 10.43
N ARG A 178 27.79 -45.41 11.43
CA ARG A 178 27.30 -44.92 12.71
C ARG A 178 26.88 -43.47 12.68
N ARG A 179 27.09 -42.77 11.55
CA ARG A 179 26.81 -41.34 11.40
C ARG A 179 25.50 -41.09 10.64
N ILE A 180 24.78 -40.05 11.02
CA ILE A 180 23.62 -39.55 10.32
C ILE A 180 23.93 -38.14 9.83
N GLY A 181 23.99 -37.99 8.53
CA GLY A 181 24.24 -36.70 7.89
C GLY A 181 23.01 -35.81 7.94
N ILE A 182 23.19 -34.55 8.39
CA ILE A 182 22.17 -33.51 8.41
C ILE A 182 22.47 -32.56 7.26
N TYR A 183 21.57 -32.52 6.30
CA TYR A 183 21.69 -31.69 5.10
C TYR A 183 20.66 -30.57 5.13
N LEU A 184 21.06 -29.36 4.82
CA LEU A 184 20.22 -28.22 4.63
C LEU A 184 20.47 -27.61 3.25
N ASP A 185 19.45 -27.60 2.40
CA ASP A 185 19.55 -27.17 1.00
C ASP A 185 20.59 -27.94 0.17
N GLY A 186 20.79 -29.21 0.50
CA GLY A 186 21.77 -30.11 -0.14
C GLY A 186 23.17 -30.01 0.38
N GLU A 187 23.50 -29.07 1.26
CA GLU A 187 24.78 -28.91 1.91
C GLU A 187 24.83 -29.69 3.22
N LEU A 188 25.92 -30.40 3.46
CA LEU A 188 26.12 -31.11 4.70
C LEU A 188 26.46 -30.13 5.84
N VAL A 189 25.50 -29.92 6.74
CA VAL A 189 25.67 -29.04 7.91
C VAL A 189 26.41 -29.76 9.02
N GLN A 190 26.00 -31.02 9.28
CA GLN A 190 26.60 -31.86 10.34
C GLN A 190 26.57 -33.34 9.96
N ASN A 191 27.51 -34.10 10.53
CA ASN A 191 27.54 -35.55 10.38
C ASN A 191 27.87 -36.23 11.74
N PRO A 192 26.99 -36.09 12.75
CA PRO A 192 27.22 -36.59 14.08
C PRO A 192 27.21 -38.12 14.12
N SER A 193 28.04 -38.72 14.97
CA SER A 193 27.98 -40.15 15.33
C SER A 193 26.82 -40.35 16.32
N VAL A 194 26.02 -41.38 16.09
CA VAL A 194 24.93 -41.77 16.98
C VAL A 194 25.48 -42.48 18.22
N ARG A 195 25.25 -41.92 19.41
CA ARG A 195 25.71 -42.50 20.67
C ARG A 195 24.78 -43.57 21.21
N GLU A 196 23.49 -43.31 21.16
CA GLU A 196 22.42 -44.19 21.67
C GLU A 196 21.19 -44.10 20.76
N PRO A 197 20.31 -45.12 20.77
CA PRO A 197 19.05 -45.05 20.01
C PRO A 197 18.18 -43.91 20.47
N ILE A 198 17.64 -43.10 19.52
CA ILE A 198 16.80 -41.94 19.82
C ILE A 198 15.33 -42.32 19.59
N GLU A 199 14.66 -42.68 20.67
CA GLU A 199 13.23 -43.09 20.59
C GLU A 199 12.25 -41.90 20.78
N SER A 200 12.75 -40.78 21.34
CA SER A 200 11.94 -39.60 21.62
C SER A 200 11.52 -38.81 20.37
N GLY A 201 12.18 -39.08 19.24
CA GLY A 201 12.02 -38.27 18.02
C GLY A 201 12.56 -36.86 18.15
N ARG A 202 13.43 -36.58 19.14
CA ARG A 202 14.06 -35.27 19.31
C ARG A 202 15.45 -35.31 18.67
N ALA A 203 15.75 -34.32 17.84
CA ALA A 203 17.07 -34.13 17.25
C ALA A 203 17.55 -32.71 17.52
N VAL A 204 18.88 -32.51 17.48
CA VAL A 204 19.52 -31.22 17.74
C VAL A 204 20.54 -30.94 16.64
N ILE A 205 20.49 -29.72 16.10
CA ILE A 205 21.52 -29.22 15.16
C ILE A 205 22.33 -28.18 15.91
N THR A 206 23.65 -28.33 15.90
CA THR A 206 24.62 -27.45 16.57
C THR A 206 25.44 -26.67 15.53
N GLY A 207 26.43 -25.88 15.97
CA GLY A 207 27.39 -25.22 15.07
C GLY A 207 26.96 -23.83 14.57
N TYR A 208 26.01 -23.22 15.24
CA TYR A 208 25.63 -21.81 14.96
C TYR A 208 26.50 -20.84 15.75
N GLU A 209 26.98 -19.77 15.09
CA GLU A 209 27.79 -18.74 15.70
C GLU A 209 27.03 -17.79 16.62
N SER A 210 25.72 -17.62 16.35
CA SER A 210 24.84 -16.70 17.10
C SER A 210 23.43 -17.22 17.25
N VAL A 211 22.72 -16.72 18.29
CA VAL A 211 21.29 -16.98 18.52
C VAL A 211 20.46 -16.47 17.36
N GLU A 212 20.84 -15.37 16.75
CA GLU A 212 20.17 -14.78 15.60
C GLU A 212 20.25 -15.68 14.36
N GLU A 213 21.40 -16.31 14.14
CA GLU A 213 21.58 -17.27 13.05
C GLU A 213 20.70 -18.50 13.25
N ALA A 214 20.77 -19.13 14.44
CA ALA A 214 19.92 -20.26 14.80
C ALA A 214 18.44 -19.91 14.65
N ARG A 215 18.02 -18.72 15.06
CA ARG A 215 16.63 -18.24 14.93
C ARG A 215 16.18 -18.12 13.48
N ARG A 216 17.04 -17.65 12.57
CA ARG A 216 16.73 -17.61 11.14
C ARG A 216 16.44 -19.00 10.57
N VAL A 217 17.23 -19.99 10.96
CA VAL A 217 17.03 -21.39 10.57
C VAL A 217 15.71 -21.94 11.14
N VAL A 218 15.43 -21.67 12.42
CA VAL A 218 14.15 -22.04 13.06
C VAL A 218 12.97 -21.44 12.30
N ILE A 219 13.01 -20.16 11.95
CA ILE A 219 11.94 -19.50 11.17
C ILE A 219 11.76 -20.19 9.82
N ALA A 220 12.85 -20.49 9.12
CA ALA A 220 12.79 -21.14 7.81
C ALA A 220 12.19 -22.56 7.92
N LEU A 221 12.62 -23.36 8.89
CA LEU A 221 12.12 -24.73 9.11
C LEU A 221 10.66 -24.75 9.59
N GLN A 222 10.30 -23.88 10.54
CA GLN A 222 8.91 -23.76 11.02
C GLN A 222 7.93 -23.33 9.93
N SER A 223 8.40 -22.54 8.97
CA SER A 223 7.58 -22.09 7.84
C SER A 223 7.47 -23.11 6.72
N GLY A 224 8.34 -24.12 6.72
CA GLY A 224 8.42 -25.17 5.71
C GLY A 224 9.37 -24.84 4.57
N ALA A 225 9.75 -25.91 3.83
CA ALA A 225 10.61 -25.80 2.66
C ALA A 225 9.83 -25.19 1.47
N LEU A 226 10.53 -24.36 0.69
CA LEU A 226 9.98 -23.81 -0.55
C LEU A 226 9.79 -24.94 -1.58
N PRO A 227 8.65 -25.01 -2.27
CA PRO A 227 8.37 -26.04 -3.27
C PRO A 227 9.02 -25.75 -4.63
N VAL A 228 9.68 -24.60 -4.77
CA VAL A 228 10.42 -24.17 -5.97
C VAL A 228 11.75 -23.55 -5.55
N LYS A 229 12.76 -23.71 -6.39
CA LYS A 229 14.02 -22.97 -6.23
C LYS A 229 13.79 -21.53 -6.70
N LEU A 230 14.14 -20.55 -5.86
CA LEU A 230 13.99 -19.14 -6.16
C LEU A 230 15.34 -18.50 -6.44
N ARG A 231 15.40 -17.66 -7.47
CA ARG A 231 16.56 -16.83 -7.81
C ARG A 231 16.18 -15.37 -7.71
N ILE A 232 17.03 -14.56 -7.11
CA ILE A 232 16.85 -13.11 -7.08
C ILE A 232 17.23 -12.53 -8.44
N ILE A 233 16.30 -11.82 -9.06
CA ILE A 233 16.50 -11.13 -10.35
C ILE A 233 16.56 -9.61 -10.20
N GLU A 234 16.01 -9.09 -9.11
CA GLU A 234 16.08 -7.66 -8.78
C GLU A 234 16.20 -7.51 -7.26
N ASN A 235 17.13 -6.66 -6.84
CA ASN A 235 17.29 -6.27 -5.44
C ASN A 235 17.51 -4.76 -5.39
N ARG A 236 16.55 -4.04 -4.78
CA ARG A 236 16.59 -2.59 -4.59
C ARG A 236 16.47 -2.25 -3.13
N THR A 237 17.51 -1.62 -2.58
CA THR A 237 17.49 -1.03 -1.24
C THR A 237 17.22 0.45 -1.34
N ILE A 238 16.22 0.94 -0.60
CA ILE A 238 15.85 2.36 -0.54
C ILE A 238 16.23 2.87 0.85
N SER A 239 17.07 3.90 0.89
CA SER A 239 17.48 4.51 2.16
C SER A 239 16.30 5.25 2.81
N PRO A 240 16.05 5.06 4.11
CA PRO A 240 15.03 5.80 4.85
C PRO A 240 15.22 7.32 4.82
N THR A 241 16.46 7.78 4.78
CA THR A 241 16.78 9.22 4.74
C THR A 241 16.33 9.89 3.46
N LEU A 242 16.50 9.20 2.30
CA LEU A 242 16.02 9.70 1.00
C LEU A 242 14.50 9.80 0.94
N GLY A 243 13.80 8.79 1.49
CA GLY A 243 12.34 8.77 1.54
C GLY A 243 11.78 9.88 2.43
N ALA A 244 12.35 10.09 3.61
CA ALA A 244 11.95 11.14 4.54
C ALA A 244 12.17 12.55 3.97
N ASP A 245 13.30 12.79 3.30
CA ASP A 245 13.60 14.06 2.62
C ASP A 245 12.63 14.34 1.47
N ALA A 246 12.36 13.31 0.64
CA ALA A 246 11.40 13.41 -0.45
C ALA A 246 9.99 13.69 0.06
N LEU A 247 9.56 13.02 1.14
CA LEU A 247 8.26 13.25 1.78
C LEU A 247 8.13 14.70 2.23
N LYS A 248 9.11 15.22 2.99
CA LYS A 248 9.10 16.60 3.50
C LYS A 248 9.03 17.64 2.37
N LYS A 249 9.79 17.43 1.29
CA LYS A 249 9.75 18.31 0.11
C LYS A 249 8.39 18.22 -0.59
N SER A 250 7.81 17.03 -0.70
CA SER A 250 6.49 16.83 -1.30
C SER A 250 5.37 17.46 -0.46
N GLU A 251 5.43 17.39 0.87
CA GLU A 251 4.49 18.06 1.78
C GLU A 251 4.53 19.60 1.58
N VAL A 252 5.72 20.19 1.54
CA VAL A 252 5.88 21.63 1.31
C VAL A 252 5.35 22.02 -0.07
N ALA A 253 5.69 21.26 -1.11
CA ALA A 253 5.21 21.51 -2.47
C ALA A 253 3.69 21.40 -2.57
N ALA A 254 3.08 20.39 -1.93
CA ALA A 254 1.63 20.22 -1.87
C ALA A 254 0.95 21.41 -1.17
N LEU A 255 1.50 21.87 -0.02
CA LEU A 255 0.97 23.01 0.72
C LEU A 255 1.02 24.31 -0.13
N ILE A 256 2.15 24.55 -0.78
CA ILE A 256 2.30 25.71 -1.68
C ILE A 256 1.29 25.61 -2.85
N GLY A 257 1.17 24.43 -3.47
CA GLY A 257 0.23 24.21 -4.57
C GLY A 257 -1.22 24.44 -4.15
N ILE A 258 -1.65 23.89 -3.01
CA ILE A 258 -3.01 24.08 -2.46
C ILE A 258 -3.26 25.56 -2.15
N ALA A 259 -2.30 26.23 -1.52
CA ALA A 259 -2.42 27.65 -1.19
C ALA A 259 -2.51 28.54 -2.45
N ALA A 260 -1.71 28.26 -3.48
CA ALA A 260 -1.74 28.98 -4.75
C ALA A 260 -3.09 28.80 -5.47
N VAL A 261 -3.62 27.58 -5.50
CA VAL A 261 -4.92 27.27 -6.09
C VAL A 261 -6.04 27.96 -5.31
N ALA A 262 -6.04 27.91 -3.98
CA ALA A 262 -7.02 28.59 -3.14
C ALA A 262 -6.97 30.12 -3.34
N ALA A 263 -5.77 30.69 -3.40
CA ALA A 263 -5.57 32.10 -3.67
C ALA A 263 -6.12 32.50 -5.05
N PHE A 264 -5.79 31.72 -6.09
CA PHE A 264 -6.35 31.93 -7.44
C PHE A 264 -7.89 31.92 -7.42
N MET A 265 -8.51 30.93 -6.78
CA MET A 265 -9.95 30.84 -6.69
C MET A 265 -10.58 32.04 -5.99
N VAL A 266 -10.01 32.47 -4.86
CA VAL A 266 -10.54 33.64 -4.13
C VAL A 266 -10.32 34.94 -4.89
N LEU A 267 -9.19 35.12 -5.55
CA LEU A 267 -8.89 36.35 -6.30
C LEU A 267 -9.72 36.47 -7.58
N TYR A 268 -9.88 35.36 -8.31
CA TYR A 268 -10.58 35.37 -9.61
C TYR A 268 -12.09 35.23 -9.45
N TYR A 269 -12.57 34.23 -8.69
CA TYR A 269 -14.01 33.95 -8.51
C TYR A 269 -14.61 34.60 -7.25
N ARG A 270 -13.78 35.24 -6.43
CA ARG A 270 -14.18 36.00 -5.23
C ARG A 270 -15.03 35.16 -4.26
N VAL A 271 -16.31 35.54 -4.05
CA VAL A 271 -17.19 34.86 -3.09
C VAL A 271 -17.45 33.40 -3.44
N PRO A 272 -17.83 33.00 -4.65
CA PRO A 272 -17.88 31.59 -5.06
C PRO A 272 -16.52 30.88 -4.92
N GLY A 273 -15.43 31.56 -5.24
CA GLY A 273 -14.07 31.04 -5.08
C GLY A 273 -13.69 30.74 -3.64
N PHE A 274 -14.11 31.58 -2.68
CA PHE A 274 -13.94 31.29 -1.25
C PHE A 274 -14.65 29.98 -0.85
N TRP A 275 -15.90 29.80 -1.29
CA TRP A 275 -16.67 28.59 -0.98
C TRP A 275 -16.14 27.37 -1.72
N ALA A 276 -15.58 27.52 -2.92
CA ALA A 276 -14.89 26.43 -3.60
C ALA A 276 -13.61 26.03 -2.87
N SER A 277 -12.82 26.98 -2.37
CA SER A 277 -11.65 26.72 -1.54
C SER A 277 -12.02 26.00 -0.22
N PHE A 278 -13.17 26.38 0.34
CA PHE A 278 -13.73 25.67 1.50
C PHE A 278 -14.16 24.23 1.16
N SER A 279 -14.81 24.03 0.01
CA SER A 279 -15.17 22.71 -0.51
C SER A 279 -13.93 21.85 -0.78
N LEU A 280 -12.82 22.48 -1.20
CA LEU A 280 -11.52 21.83 -1.36
C LEU A 280 -10.96 21.31 -0.02
N LEU A 281 -11.16 22.03 1.08
CA LEU A 281 -10.78 21.54 2.41
C LEU A 281 -11.57 20.27 2.78
N ILE A 282 -12.88 20.25 2.53
CA ILE A 282 -13.71 19.05 2.73
C ILE A 282 -13.20 17.89 1.87
N TYR A 283 -12.90 18.16 0.62
CA TYR A 283 -12.32 17.19 -0.31
C TYR A 283 -11.04 16.55 0.24
N ILE A 284 -10.07 17.38 0.69
CA ILE A 284 -8.79 16.90 1.25
C ILE A 284 -9.03 15.97 2.45
N VAL A 285 -9.90 16.39 3.38
CA VAL A 285 -10.23 15.60 4.56
C VAL A 285 -10.88 14.27 4.18
N LEU A 286 -11.81 14.27 3.24
CA LEU A 286 -12.48 13.05 2.78
C LEU A 286 -11.52 12.09 2.08
N VAL A 287 -10.62 12.58 1.22
CA VAL A 287 -9.61 11.73 0.56
C VAL A 287 -8.69 11.09 1.59
N LEU A 288 -8.17 11.85 2.55
CA LEU A 288 -7.30 11.32 3.61
C LEU A 288 -8.04 10.32 4.50
N LEU A 289 -9.30 10.59 4.84
CA LEU A 289 -10.13 9.67 5.62
C LEU A 289 -10.35 8.34 4.87
N LEU A 290 -10.62 8.39 3.57
CA LEU A 290 -10.79 7.20 2.75
C LEU A 290 -9.48 6.42 2.61
N LEU A 291 -8.36 7.09 2.37
CA LEU A 291 -7.04 6.44 2.33
C LEU A 291 -6.74 5.71 3.64
N PHE A 292 -7.01 6.35 4.78
CA PHE A 292 -6.84 5.74 6.09
C PHE A 292 -7.79 4.56 6.31
N SER A 293 -9.10 4.72 6.02
CA SER A 293 -10.12 3.69 6.22
C SER A 293 -9.89 2.45 5.37
N LEU A 294 -9.47 2.64 4.12
CA LEU A 294 -9.15 1.56 3.18
C LEU A 294 -7.77 0.96 3.43
N ARG A 295 -7.03 1.49 4.42
CA ARG A 295 -5.64 1.10 4.69
C ARG A 295 -4.76 1.17 3.45
N ALA A 296 -5.02 2.15 2.57
CA ALA A 296 -4.25 2.34 1.36
C ALA A 296 -2.83 2.82 1.67
N THR A 297 -1.85 2.26 0.98
CA THR A 297 -0.45 2.61 1.15
C THR A 297 -0.12 3.89 0.40
N LEU A 298 0.33 4.91 1.12
CA LEU A 298 0.77 6.17 0.55
C LEU A 298 2.21 6.02 0.01
N THR A 299 2.40 6.35 -1.26
CA THR A 299 3.70 6.32 -1.94
C THR A 299 4.06 7.71 -2.45
N LEU A 300 5.32 7.97 -2.81
CA LEU A 300 5.71 9.27 -3.41
C LEU A 300 4.92 9.58 -4.69
N PRO A 301 4.76 8.64 -5.66
CA PRO A 301 3.83 8.84 -6.77
C PRO A 301 2.38 9.02 -6.31
N GLY A 302 1.96 8.35 -5.21
CA GLY A 302 0.63 8.52 -4.63
C GLY A 302 0.40 9.94 -4.12
N ILE A 303 1.39 10.58 -3.50
CA ILE A 303 1.33 11.99 -3.11
C ILE A 303 1.19 12.88 -4.35
N ALA A 304 1.95 12.61 -5.42
CA ALA A 304 1.81 13.34 -6.68
C ALA A 304 0.40 13.18 -7.27
N GLY A 305 -0.18 11.98 -7.24
CA GLY A 305 -1.57 11.71 -7.64
C GLY A 305 -2.59 12.47 -6.79
N PHE A 306 -2.36 12.56 -5.48
CA PHE A 306 -3.19 13.36 -4.58
C PHE A 306 -3.13 14.85 -4.93
N VAL A 307 -1.94 15.42 -5.11
CA VAL A 307 -1.78 16.84 -5.48
C VAL A 307 -2.40 17.14 -6.85
N LEU A 308 -2.22 16.23 -7.82
CA LEU A 308 -2.88 16.34 -9.12
C LEU A 308 -4.40 16.34 -8.99
N SER A 309 -4.95 15.45 -8.16
CA SER A 309 -6.40 15.36 -7.95
C SER A 309 -6.97 16.59 -7.23
N VAL A 310 -6.18 17.30 -6.40
CA VAL A 310 -6.54 18.61 -5.83
C VAL A 310 -6.73 19.65 -6.94
N GLY A 311 -5.83 19.70 -7.93
CA GLY A 311 -5.96 20.55 -9.10
C GLY A 311 -7.25 20.28 -9.89
N MET A 312 -7.50 18.99 -10.18
CA MET A 312 -8.73 18.57 -10.87
C MET A 312 -10.01 18.88 -10.06
N ALA A 313 -9.94 18.86 -8.72
CA ALA A 313 -11.08 19.21 -7.87
C ALA A 313 -11.49 20.67 -8.02
N VAL A 314 -10.52 21.56 -8.23
CA VAL A 314 -10.79 22.99 -8.50
C VAL A 314 -11.29 23.19 -9.92
N ASP A 315 -10.77 22.48 -10.91
CA ASP A 315 -11.17 22.56 -12.31
C ASP A 315 -12.68 22.32 -12.51
N VAL A 316 -13.23 21.35 -11.79
CA VAL A 316 -14.68 21.08 -11.80
C VAL A 316 -15.47 22.28 -11.29
N ASN A 317 -15.01 22.93 -10.22
CA ASN A 317 -15.68 24.12 -9.70
C ASN A 317 -15.58 25.30 -10.69
N VAL A 318 -14.43 25.47 -11.34
CA VAL A 318 -14.22 26.46 -12.40
C VAL A 318 -15.20 26.24 -13.54
N LEU A 319 -15.32 25.01 -14.03
CA LEU A 319 -16.25 24.68 -15.10
C LEU A 319 -17.71 24.98 -14.73
N ILE A 320 -18.14 24.64 -13.52
CA ILE A 320 -19.47 24.95 -13.01
C ILE A 320 -19.65 26.47 -12.96
N PHE A 321 -18.68 27.21 -12.43
CA PHE A 321 -18.80 28.67 -12.27
C PHE A 321 -18.86 29.41 -13.60
N GLU A 322 -18.07 28.99 -14.60
CA GLU A 322 -18.15 29.61 -15.94
C GLU A 322 -19.49 29.30 -16.61
N ARG A 323 -20.04 28.10 -16.50
CA ARG A 323 -21.38 27.79 -16.99
C ARG A 323 -22.49 28.60 -16.31
N VAL A 324 -22.38 28.76 -14.99
CA VAL A 324 -23.33 29.64 -14.24
C VAL A 324 -23.20 31.10 -14.69
N ARG A 325 -21.96 31.57 -14.95
CA ARG A 325 -21.68 32.90 -15.44
C ARG A 325 -22.27 33.15 -16.83
N GLU A 326 -22.13 32.20 -17.75
CA GLU A 326 -22.75 32.23 -19.08
C GLU A 326 -24.27 32.37 -18.96
N GLU A 327 -24.92 31.57 -18.11
CA GLU A 327 -26.38 31.64 -17.92
C GLU A 327 -26.85 32.95 -17.27
N LEU A 328 -26.03 33.55 -16.40
CA LEU A 328 -26.30 34.89 -15.86
C LEU A 328 -26.20 35.98 -16.93
N GLN A 329 -25.26 35.85 -17.87
CA GLN A 329 -25.11 36.80 -19.00
C GLN A 329 -26.29 36.71 -19.98
N LEU A 330 -26.92 35.53 -20.08
CA LEU A 330 -28.15 35.33 -20.84
C LEU A 330 -29.42 35.90 -20.15
N GLY A 331 -29.24 36.59 -19.00
CA GLY A 331 -30.32 37.24 -18.27
C GLY A 331 -31.13 36.33 -17.35
N ARG A 332 -30.69 35.10 -17.08
CA ARG A 332 -31.38 34.22 -16.14
C ARG A 332 -31.27 34.71 -14.70
N THR A 333 -32.27 34.37 -13.89
CA THR A 333 -32.19 34.62 -12.45
C THR A 333 -31.04 33.79 -11.83
N PRO A 334 -30.41 34.25 -10.74
CA PRO A 334 -29.27 33.54 -10.11
C PRO A 334 -29.56 32.10 -9.75
N TRP A 335 -30.78 31.83 -9.29
CA TRP A 335 -31.21 30.46 -8.96
C TRP A 335 -31.29 29.58 -10.21
N SER A 336 -31.94 30.08 -11.26
CA SER A 336 -32.05 29.36 -12.54
C SER A 336 -30.69 29.20 -13.22
N ALA A 337 -29.84 30.22 -13.20
CA ALA A 337 -28.50 30.15 -13.75
C ALA A 337 -27.64 29.08 -13.04
N LEU A 338 -27.75 28.99 -11.71
CA LEU A 338 -27.03 27.96 -10.94
C LEU A 338 -27.52 26.54 -11.31
N GLU A 339 -28.85 26.37 -11.46
CA GLU A 339 -29.42 25.05 -11.75
C GLU A 339 -29.09 24.59 -13.17
N VAL A 340 -29.27 25.47 -14.15
CA VAL A 340 -29.03 25.18 -15.58
C VAL A 340 -27.52 25.04 -15.86
N GLY A 341 -26.70 25.96 -15.34
CA GLY A 341 -25.22 25.90 -15.49
C GLY A 341 -24.64 24.64 -14.91
N HIS A 342 -25.12 24.23 -13.72
CA HIS A 342 -24.70 22.97 -13.12
C HIS A 342 -25.06 21.74 -13.97
N LYS A 343 -26.28 21.73 -14.54
CA LYS A 343 -26.76 20.66 -15.43
C LYS A 343 -25.92 20.58 -16.73
N HIS A 344 -25.54 21.73 -17.30
CA HIS A 344 -24.72 21.76 -18.50
C HIS A 344 -23.29 21.31 -18.24
N ALA A 345 -22.72 21.70 -17.09
CA ALA A 345 -21.37 21.25 -16.69
C ALA A 345 -21.30 19.73 -16.40
N PHE A 346 -22.38 19.14 -15.91
CA PHE A 346 -22.43 17.77 -15.41
C PHE A 346 -21.92 16.71 -16.39
N ARG A 347 -22.34 16.78 -17.66
CA ARG A 347 -21.90 15.80 -18.68
C ARG A 347 -20.39 15.88 -18.93
N ALA A 348 -19.86 17.08 -19.14
CA ALA A 348 -18.43 17.28 -19.37
C ALA A 348 -17.60 16.83 -18.17
N ILE A 349 -18.08 17.05 -16.93
CA ILE A 349 -17.44 16.57 -15.70
C ILE A 349 -17.43 15.04 -15.67
N LEU A 350 -18.55 14.38 -15.94
CA LEU A 350 -18.62 12.92 -15.96
C LEU A 350 -17.68 12.31 -16.99
N ASP A 351 -17.66 12.83 -18.21
CA ASP A 351 -16.83 12.33 -19.31
C ASP A 351 -15.32 12.47 -18.97
N SER A 352 -14.91 13.61 -18.42
CA SER A 352 -13.55 13.85 -17.97
C SER A 352 -13.14 12.90 -16.84
N HIS A 353 -14.02 12.70 -15.85
CA HIS A 353 -13.74 11.82 -14.72
C HIS A 353 -13.73 10.34 -15.12
N ALA A 354 -14.62 9.93 -16.05
CA ALA A 354 -14.64 8.59 -16.60
C ALA A 354 -13.30 8.23 -17.30
N THR A 355 -12.80 9.13 -18.15
CA THR A 355 -11.50 8.93 -18.82
C THR A 355 -10.35 8.84 -17.81
N THR A 356 -10.35 9.69 -16.78
CA THR A 356 -9.35 9.63 -15.71
C THR A 356 -9.42 8.31 -14.94
N LEU A 357 -10.61 7.83 -14.58
CA LEU A 357 -10.79 6.56 -13.88
C LEU A 357 -10.39 5.36 -14.73
N ILE A 358 -10.67 5.37 -16.05
CA ILE A 358 -10.19 4.33 -16.98
C ILE A 358 -8.66 4.29 -16.99
N GLY A 359 -8.00 5.44 -17.14
CA GLY A 359 -6.54 5.52 -17.09
C GLY A 359 -5.97 5.04 -15.76
N ALA A 360 -6.57 5.46 -14.64
CA ALA A 360 -6.17 5.01 -13.32
C ALA A 360 -6.38 3.50 -13.13
N ALA A 361 -7.48 2.92 -13.64
CA ALA A 361 -7.73 1.49 -13.59
C ALA A 361 -6.65 0.70 -14.37
N ILE A 362 -6.29 1.14 -15.57
CA ILE A 362 -5.22 0.52 -16.36
C ILE A 362 -3.91 0.53 -15.57
N ILE A 363 -3.54 1.67 -14.96
CA ILE A 363 -2.35 1.81 -14.14
C ILE A 363 -2.42 0.91 -12.90
N PHE A 364 -3.60 0.76 -12.29
CA PHE A 364 -3.79 -0.09 -11.12
C PHE A 364 -3.57 -1.58 -11.44
N PHE A 365 -4.12 -2.07 -12.54
CA PHE A 365 -4.01 -3.49 -12.91
C PHE A 365 -2.65 -3.86 -13.52
N LEU A 366 -2.08 -2.98 -14.35
CA LEU A 366 -0.81 -3.25 -15.03
C LEU A 366 0.41 -2.73 -14.26
N GLY A 367 0.23 -1.74 -13.40
CA GLY A 367 1.31 -1.14 -12.60
C GLY A 367 1.77 -2.03 -11.44
N THR A 368 2.95 -1.75 -10.92
CA THR A 368 3.54 -2.45 -9.78
C THR A 368 3.98 -1.48 -8.68
N GLY A 369 3.97 -1.94 -7.42
CA GLY A 369 4.49 -1.20 -6.27
C GLY A 369 4.01 0.25 -6.17
N PRO A 370 4.93 1.23 -6.15
CA PRO A 370 4.59 2.65 -5.95
C PRO A 370 3.63 3.23 -6.99
N VAL A 371 3.66 2.72 -8.24
CA VAL A 371 2.79 3.21 -9.32
C VAL A 371 1.32 2.85 -9.08
N ARG A 372 1.03 1.72 -8.44
CA ARG A 372 -0.33 1.40 -7.97
C ARG A 372 -0.83 2.40 -6.93
N GLY A 373 0.06 2.86 -6.04
CA GLY A 373 -0.28 3.91 -5.07
C GLY A 373 -0.78 5.19 -5.74
N PHE A 374 -0.12 5.62 -6.82
CA PHE A 374 -0.61 6.73 -7.66
C PHE A 374 -2.02 6.48 -8.20
N ALA A 375 -2.26 5.31 -8.78
CA ALA A 375 -3.57 4.97 -9.34
C ALA A 375 -4.68 4.97 -8.27
N VAL A 376 -4.40 4.44 -7.08
CA VAL A 376 -5.35 4.41 -5.95
C VAL A 376 -5.69 5.83 -5.50
N THR A 377 -4.69 6.68 -5.24
CA THR A 377 -4.92 8.06 -4.78
C THR A 377 -5.64 8.89 -5.84
N LEU A 378 -5.27 8.73 -7.12
CA LEU A 378 -5.94 9.40 -8.24
C LEU A 378 -7.40 8.98 -8.35
N SER A 379 -7.68 7.66 -8.28
CA SER A 379 -9.06 7.14 -8.35
C SER A 379 -9.93 7.64 -7.19
N LEU A 380 -9.43 7.52 -5.95
CA LEU A 380 -10.14 8.00 -4.78
C LEU A 380 -10.36 9.52 -4.84
N GLY A 381 -9.33 10.27 -5.24
CA GLY A 381 -9.44 11.72 -5.43
C GLY A 381 -10.50 12.07 -6.46
N THR A 382 -10.53 11.39 -7.60
CA THR A 382 -11.51 11.62 -8.67
C THR A 382 -12.94 11.32 -8.20
N LEU A 383 -13.17 10.22 -7.48
CA LEU A 383 -14.48 9.87 -6.92
C LEU A 383 -14.95 10.86 -5.86
N VAL A 384 -14.09 11.24 -4.94
CA VAL A 384 -14.40 12.24 -3.91
C VAL A 384 -14.66 13.60 -4.54
N ASN A 385 -13.90 13.97 -5.58
CA ASN A 385 -14.12 15.21 -6.31
C ASN A 385 -15.51 15.26 -6.96
N LEU A 386 -15.90 14.17 -7.61
CA LEU A 386 -17.25 14.07 -8.19
C LEU A 386 -18.33 14.31 -7.13
N PHE A 387 -18.15 13.72 -5.94
CA PHE A 387 -19.07 13.92 -4.82
C PHE A 387 -19.06 15.38 -4.33
N THR A 388 -17.88 15.96 -4.04
CA THR A 388 -17.77 17.29 -3.43
C THR A 388 -18.21 18.39 -4.38
N ALA A 389 -17.85 18.32 -5.65
CA ALA A 389 -18.22 19.33 -6.63
C ALA A 389 -19.71 19.29 -6.98
N LEU A 390 -20.27 18.11 -7.17
CA LEU A 390 -21.67 17.97 -7.56
C LEU A 390 -22.67 18.21 -6.41
N LEU A 391 -22.31 17.82 -5.19
CA LEU A 391 -23.20 17.91 -4.04
C LEU A 391 -22.83 19.05 -3.11
N VAL A 392 -21.59 19.08 -2.59
CA VAL A 392 -21.20 20.05 -1.56
C VAL A 392 -21.18 21.46 -2.12
N THR A 393 -20.47 21.69 -3.22
CA THR A 393 -20.36 23.04 -3.83
C THR A 393 -21.74 23.54 -4.28
N ARG A 394 -22.53 22.70 -4.94
CA ARG A 394 -23.91 23.06 -5.36
C ARG A 394 -24.76 23.47 -4.16
N TYR A 395 -24.74 22.62 -3.09
CA TYR A 395 -25.59 22.90 -1.91
C TYR A 395 -25.16 24.17 -1.19
N VAL A 396 -23.88 24.42 -1.06
CA VAL A 396 -23.33 25.64 -0.45
C VAL A 396 -23.73 26.87 -1.27
N LEU A 397 -23.62 26.85 -2.59
CA LEU A 397 -24.03 27.95 -3.45
C LEU A 397 -25.54 28.20 -3.37
N GLN A 398 -26.37 27.16 -3.32
CA GLN A 398 -27.82 27.30 -3.11
C GLN A 398 -28.15 27.95 -1.76
N LEU A 399 -27.44 27.53 -0.68
CA LEU A 399 -27.63 28.15 0.64
C LEU A 399 -27.25 29.63 0.64
N MET A 400 -26.17 29.99 -0.06
CA MET A 400 -25.77 31.40 -0.21
C MET A 400 -26.86 32.25 -0.87
N LEU A 401 -27.40 31.75 -1.97
CA LEU A 401 -28.52 32.47 -2.66
C LEU A 401 -29.74 32.61 -1.76
N ARG A 402 -30.09 31.55 -1.00
CA ARG A 402 -31.19 31.60 0.00
C ARG A 402 -30.89 32.52 1.17
N ALA A 403 -29.64 32.67 1.57
CA ALA A 403 -29.21 33.62 2.60
C ALA A 403 -29.28 35.09 2.12
N GLY A 404 -29.58 35.31 0.84
CA GLY A 404 -29.79 36.62 0.25
C GLY A 404 -28.54 37.21 -0.40
N ALA A 405 -27.58 36.40 -0.74
CA ALA A 405 -26.47 36.85 -1.57
C ALA A 405 -27.00 37.27 -2.94
N ARG A 406 -26.74 38.51 -3.31
CA ARG A 406 -27.17 39.06 -4.62
C ARG A 406 -26.01 38.94 -5.61
N PRO A 407 -26.28 38.50 -6.86
CA PRO A 407 -25.27 38.56 -7.90
C PRO A 407 -24.94 40.03 -8.18
N GLY A 408 -23.67 40.34 -7.94
CA GLY A 408 -23.11 41.67 -8.17
C GLY A 408 -21.62 41.48 -8.58
N PRO A 409 -20.89 42.56 -8.74
CA PRO A 409 -19.46 42.48 -9.12
C PRO A 409 -18.62 41.56 -8.22
N LEU A 410 -19.08 41.34 -6.98
CA LEU A 410 -18.40 40.45 -6.01
C LEU A 410 -18.77 38.96 -6.17
N PHE A 411 -19.82 38.63 -6.95
CA PHE A 411 -20.32 37.24 -7.02
C PHE A 411 -19.75 36.45 -8.19
N PHE A 412 -19.54 36.99 -9.36
CA PHE A 412 -18.86 36.33 -10.49
C PHE A 412 -18.13 37.37 -11.38
N GLY A 413 -17.80 38.53 -10.83
CA GLY A 413 -17.26 39.65 -11.57
C GLY A 413 -18.36 40.44 -12.28
N SER A 414 -18.02 41.59 -12.86
CA SER A 414 -18.93 42.37 -13.68
C SER A 414 -19.31 41.55 -14.92
N PRO A 415 -20.60 41.40 -15.27
CA PRO A 415 -20.96 40.83 -16.55
C PRO A 415 -20.29 41.67 -17.65
N ARG A 416 -19.56 41.02 -18.57
CA ARG A 416 -19.16 41.73 -19.79
C ARG A 416 -20.42 42.22 -20.45
N PRO A 417 -20.49 43.50 -20.84
CA PRO A 417 -21.65 43.97 -21.59
C PRO A 417 -21.82 43.08 -22.82
N SER A 418 -22.98 42.47 -22.98
CA SER A 418 -23.32 41.78 -24.23
C SER A 418 -23.01 42.75 -25.38
N PRO A 419 -22.34 42.29 -26.47
CA PRO A 419 -22.27 43.10 -27.65
C PRO A 419 -23.70 43.51 -28.00
N SER A 420 -23.96 44.82 -27.96
CA SER A 420 -25.23 45.38 -28.40
C SER A 420 -25.52 44.82 -29.78
N PRO A 421 -26.72 44.26 -30.08
CA PRO A 421 -27.02 43.88 -31.44
C PRO A 421 -26.76 45.10 -32.32
N ALA A 422 -25.77 44.96 -33.20
CA ALA A 422 -25.40 46.00 -34.15
C ALA A 422 -26.63 46.58 -34.75
N GLY A 423 -26.73 47.91 -34.64
CA GLY A 423 -27.93 48.70 -34.96
C GLY A 423 -28.58 48.22 -36.23
N GLY A 424 -29.89 48.04 -36.13
CA GLY A 424 -30.70 47.76 -37.29
C GLY A 424 -30.40 48.79 -38.37
N GLU A 425 -29.93 48.36 -39.51
CA GLU A 425 -29.92 49.11 -40.72
C GLU A 425 -31.34 49.59 -40.97
N ARG A 426 -31.55 50.92 -40.76
CA ARG A 426 -32.74 51.58 -41.29
C ARG A 426 -32.61 51.46 -42.80
N MET A 427 -33.44 50.63 -43.40
CA MET A 427 -33.72 50.74 -44.85
C MET A 427 -34.18 52.15 -45.19
N PRO A 428 -33.55 52.85 -46.15
CA PRO A 428 -34.08 54.07 -46.67
C PRO A 428 -35.35 53.77 -47.48
N SER A 429 -36.39 54.60 -47.23
CA SER A 429 -37.66 54.63 -47.94
C SER A 429 -37.54 54.98 -49.40
#